data_8e51bea141a5894c05bab7407a82b44a
#
_entry.id   8e51bea141a5894c05bab7407a82b44a
#
_cell.length_a   1.000
_cell.length_b   1.000
_cell.length_c   1.000
_cell.angle_alpha   90.00
_cell.angle_beta   90.00
_cell.angle_gamma   90.00
#
_symmetry.space_group_name_H-M   'P 1'
#
loop_
_entity.id
_entity.type
_entity.pdbx_description
1 polymer ?
#
loop_
_entity_poly.entity_id
_entity_poly.type
_entity_poly.pdbx_seq_one_letter_code
_entity_poly.pdbx_strand_id
1 'polypeptide(L)'
;MAKQLFFDIEARNRMKKGVDALANAVKVTLGPKGRNVVLEKKFGAPSVTKDGVTVAKEIELEDPIENMGAQMVKEVASKTADIAGDGTTTATVLAQSIISEGLKNVAAGANPMDLKRGIDKAVEAVVENLQSQSQAVSINSKQIQQVASISANNDEAIGKLIAEAFSKVGKEGVITVEEAKGTDTTVDVVEGMQFDRGYTSAYFVTNSEKMQAELDNPYILIYDKKISAMKDILHILEKVAQSGRPLLIIAEELEGEALATLVVNKLRGTLKVAAVKAPGFGDRRKEMLQDIAILTKGIVISEEQGYKLEGADLTYLGQAASITIDKDNTTIVGGKGKKDDINARVNQIKAQIEVTTSDYDKEKLQERLAKLSGGVAVLYVGAATEVEMKEKKDRVDDALHATRAAVEEGIVPGGGVAYIRAIAGLNKLKGLNEDETTGIAIVKRAIEEPLRQIVANCGIEGSIVVQKVKEGENDYGFNARSEKYENLLRAGVIDPTKVTRIALENAASISGMVLTTECVIADKPKKEEPHVHGGGAPGMGGMDY
;
A
#
# COMPACT_ATOMS: atom_id res chain seq x y z
N MET A 1 11.15 24.46 22.66
CA MET A 1 10.22 25.46 22.09
C MET A 1 9.00 25.56 23.00
N ALA A 2 8.37 26.74 23.11
CA ALA A 2 7.13 26.88 23.87
C ALA A 2 6.00 26.20 23.14
N LYS A 3 5.06 25.59 23.87
CA LYS A 3 3.87 24.94 23.34
C LYS A 3 2.65 25.84 23.45
N GLN A 4 1.72 25.68 22.53
CA GLN A 4 0.36 26.19 22.61
C GLN A 4 -0.59 25.03 22.90
N LEU A 5 -1.53 25.25 23.79
CA LEU A 5 -2.54 24.27 24.15
C LEU A 5 -3.91 24.82 23.75
N PHE A 6 -4.70 23.99 23.11
CA PHE A 6 -6.07 24.27 22.72
C PHE A 6 -6.96 23.18 23.28
N PHE A 7 -8.12 23.56 23.77
CA PHE A 7 -9.03 22.67 24.47
C PHE A 7 -10.42 22.74 23.85
N ASP A 8 -11.24 21.76 24.20
CA ASP A 8 -12.67 21.73 23.92
C ASP A 8 -13.03 21.94 22.44
N ILE A 9 -14.05 22.74 22.23
CA ILE A 9 -14.66 23.00 20.92
C ILE A 9 -13.72 23.73 19.96
N GLU A 10 -12.80 24.55 20.49
CA GLU A 10 -11.82 25.27 19.65
C GLU A 10 -10.84 24.30 19.00
N ALA A 11 -10.28 23.39 19.80
CA ALA A 11 -9.36 22.36 19.32
C ALA A 11 -10.04 21.48 18.25
N ARG A 12 -11.24 21.01 18.55
CA ARG A 12 -12.02 20.14 17.65
C ARG A 12 -12.40 20.82 16.34
N ASN A 13 -12.84 22.08 16.40
CA ASN A 13 -13.22 22.83 15.20
C ASN A 13 -12.02 23.09 14.26
N ARG A 14 -10.84 23.39 14.81
CA ARG A 14 -9.63 23.59 14.01
C ARG A 14 -9.16 22.27 13.40
N MET A 15 -9.13 21.17 14.16
CA MET A 15 -8.85 19.84 13.61
C MET A 15 -9.83 19.48 12.50
N LYS A 16 -11.13 19.72 12.70
CA LYS A 16 -12.17 19.44 11.69
C LYS A 16 -11.92 20.18 10.38
N LYS A 17 -11.46 21.44 10.41
CA LYS A 17 -11.11 22.16 9.18
C LYS A 17 -10.02 21.45 8.39
N GLY A 18 -9.01 20.92 9.08
CA GLY A 18 -7.96 20.12 8.45
C GLY A 18 -8.47 18.83 7.84
N VAL A 19 -9.32 18.10 8.59
CA VAL A 19 -10.05 16.92 8.08
C VAL A 19 -10.81 17.25 6.80
N ASP A 20 -11.59 18.34 6.83
CA ASP A 20 -12.41 18.75 5.68
C ASP A 20 -11.54 19.20 4.49
N ALA A 21 -10.44 19.91 4.72
CA ALA A 21 -9.53 20.35 3.67
C ALA A 21 -8.95 19.14 2.90
N LEU A 22 -8.42 18.15 3.62
CA LEU A 22 -7.88 16.94 3.00
C LEU A 22 -8.98 16.12 2.32
N ALA A 23 -10.06 15.81 3.02
CA ALA A 23 -11.11 14.96 2.47
C ALA A 23 -11.78 15.58 1.24
N ASN A 24 -11.96 16.90 1.22
CA ASN A 24 -12.54 17.59 0.06
C ASN A 24 -11.64 17.54 -1.18
N ALA A 25 -10.30 17.55 -0.99
CA ALA A 25 -9.36 17.38 -2.10
C ALA A 25 -9.34 15.94 -2.63
N VAL A 26 -9.45 14.95 -1.73
CA VAL A 26 -9.39 13.52 -2.10
C VAL A 26 -10.70 13.03 -2.72
N LYS A 27 -11.86 13.37 -2.16
CA LYS A 27 -13.17 12.82 -2.57
C LYS A 27 -13.60 13.11 -4.01
N VAL A 28 -13.00 14.13 -4.65
CA VAL A 28 -13.28 14.46 -6.05
C VAL A 28 -12.82 13.37 -7.01
N THR A 29 -11.93 12.49 -6.58
CA THR A 29 -11.39 11.39 -7.38
C THR A 29 -12.29 10.15 -7.39
N LEU A 30 -13.29 10.06 -6.48
CA LEU A 30 -14.07 8.85 -6.23
C LEU A 30 -15.03 8.51 -7.37
N GLY A 31 -15.02 7.25 -7.77
CA GLY A 31 -15.97 6.65 -8.69
C GLY A 31 -15.64 6.86 -10.17
N PRO A 32 -16.47 6.31 -11.10
CA PRO A 32 -16.18 6.28 -12.54
C PRO A 32 -16.13 7.66 -13.19
N LYS A 33 -16.76 8.66 -12.59
CA LYS A 33 -16.72 10.07 -13.02
C LYS A 33 -15.87 10.95 -12.10
N GLY A 34 -15.04 10.33 -11.24
CA GLY A 34 -14.04 11.03 -10.46
C GLY A 34 -13.05 11.78 -11.35
N ARG A 35 -12.52 12.89 -10.85
CA ARG A 35 -11.65 13.81 -11.58
C ARG A 35 -10.22 13.73 -11.10
N ASN A 36 -9.29 14.12 -11.97
CA ASN A 36 -7.88 14.20 -11.63
C ASN A 36 -7.61 15.36 -10.67
N VAL A 37 -6.61 15.18 -9.83
CA VAL A 37 -5.99 16.23 -9.01
C VAL A 37 -4.61 16.51 -9.58
N VAL A 38 -4.24 17.79 -9.69
CA VAL A 38 -2.92 18.22 -10.14
C VAL A 38 -2.09 18.59 -8.93
N LEU A 39 -0.91 18.00 -8.82
CA LEU A 39 0.02 18.18 -7.70
C LEU A 39 1.25 18.95 -8.18
N GLU A 40 1.61 20.01 -7.50
CA GLU A 40 2.84 20.74 -7.75
C GLU A 40 4.06 19.88 -7.40
N LYS A 41 5.08 19.92 -8.23
CA LYS A 41 6.38 19.34 -7.94
C LYS A 41 7.42 20.46 -7.85
N LYS A 42 8.30 20.40 -6.85
CA LYS A 42 9.38 21.38 -6.67
C LYS A 42 10.31 21.46 -7.88
N PHE A 43 10.44 20.36 -8.61
CA PHE A 43 11.24 20.25 -9.83
C PHE A 43 10.47 19.38 -10.84
N GLY A 44 10.49 19.78 -12.11
CA GLY A 44 9.83 19.08 -13.22
C GLY A 44 8.39 19.51 -13.48
N ALA A 45 7.67 18.69 -14.25
CA ALA A 45 6.26 18.94 -14.57
C ALA A 45 5.35 18.58 -13.38
N PRO A 46 4.17 19.25 -13.24
CA PRO A 46 3.16 18.85 -12.25
C PRO A 46 2.75 17.39 -12.43
N SER A 47 2.51 16.69 -11.34
CA SER A 47 1.96 15.33 -11.35
C SER A 47 0.42 15.41 -11.45
N VAL A 48 -0.17 14.48 -12.21
CA VAL A 48 -1.62 14.36 -12.35
C VAL A 48 -2.01 12.97 -11.86
N THR A 49 -2.95 12.90 -10.91
CA THR A 49 -3.35 11.61 -10.31
C THR A 49 -4.83 11.57 -9.96
N LYS A 50 -5.38 10.36 -9.87
CA LYS A 50 -6.69 10.07 -9.26
C LYS A 50 -6.55 9.25 -7.99
N ASP A 51 -5.34 8.78 -7.65
CA ASP A 51 -5.13 8.00 -6.46
C ASP A 51 -5.30 8.86 -5.20
N GLY A 52 -6.18 8.40 -4.31
CA GLY A 52 -6.55 9.12 -3.10
C GLY A 52 -5.41 9.24 -2.09
N VAL A 53 -4.57 8.21 -1.94
CA VAL A 53 -3.45 8.25 -0.99
C VAL A 53 -2.34 9.18 -1.48
N THR A 54 -2.07 9.22 -2.76
CA THR A 54 -1.10 10.15 -3.37
C THR A 54 -1.54 11.60 -3.15
N VAL A 55 -2.83 11.91 -3.38
CA VAL A 55 -3.38 13.24 -3.09
C VAL A 55 -3.27 13.57 -1.60
N ALA A 56 -3.65 12.62 -0.72
CA ALA A 56 -3.62 12.84 0.73
C ALA A 56 -2.19 13.09 1.25
N LYS A 57 -1.19 12.43 0.69
CA LYS A 57 0.23 12.57 1.10
C LYS A 57 0.80 13.96 0.80
N GLU A 58 0.34 14.63 -0.25
CA GLU A 58 0.83 15.96 -0.64
C GLU A 58 0.17 17.11 0.15
N ILE A 59 -0.90 16.83 0.93
CA ILE A 59 -1.60 17.89 1.66
C ILE A 59 -0.87 18.18 2.97
N GLU A 60 -0.43 19.42 3.08
CA GLU A 60 0.15 20.03 4.26
C GLU A 60 -0.45 21.43 4.45
N LEU A 61 -0.92 21.74 5.66
CA LEU A 61 -1.61 22.98 5.95
C LEU A 61 -0.72 23.89 6.81
N GLU A 62 -0.83 25.19 6.58
CA GLU A 62 -0.05 26.20 7.27
C GLU A 62 -0.35 26.26 8.78
N ASP A 63 -1.62 26.13 9.16
CA ASP A 63 -2.03 26.07 10.57
C ASP A 63 -1.68 24.72 11.19
N PRO A 64 -0.84 24.66 12.24
CA PRO A 64 -0.39 23.40 12.82
C PRO A 64 -1.51 22.50 13.35
N ILE A 65 -2.62 23.08 13.83
CA ILE A 65 -3.73 22.32 14.40
C ILE A 65 -4.65 21.81 13.30
N GLU A 66 -4.93 22.63 12.30
CA GLU A 66 -5.63 22.18 11.08
C GLU A 66 -4.81 21.09 10.40
N ASN A 67 -3.49 21.25 10.32
CA ASN A 67 -2.60 20.23 9.77
C ASN A 67 -2.63 18.92 10.57
N MET A 68 -2.71 18.95 11.91
CA MET A 68 -2.91 17.72 12.70
C MET A 68 -4.18 16.98 12.31
N GLY A 69 -5.29 17.68 12.11
CA GLY A 69 -6.54 17.09 11.62
C GLY A 69 -6.38 16.46 10.23
N ALA A 70 -5.70 17.14 9.33
CA ALA A 70 -5.37 16.60 8.01
C ALA A 70 -4.48 15.35 8.11
N GLN A 71 -3.43 15.38 8.94
CA GLN A 71 -2.51 14.24 9.13
C GLN A 71 -3.23 13.00 9.70
N MET A 72 -4.23 13.16 10.57
CA MET A 72 -5.02 12.02 11.07
C MET A 72 -5.80 11.34 9.95
N VAL A 73 -6.41 12.10 9.03
CA VAL A 73 -7.12 11.51 7.89
C VAL A 73 -6.14 10.98 6.83
N LYS A 74 -4.98 11.60 6.67
CA LYS A 74 -3.88 11.06 5.85
C LYS A 74 -3.45 9.67 6.34
N GLU A 75 -3.42 9.45 7.67
CA GLU A 75 -3.12 8.13 8.23
C GLU A 75 -4.20 7.11 7.87
N VAL A 76 -5.49 7.49 7.82
CA VAL A 76 -6.57 6.62 7.33
C VAL A 76 -6.30 6.14 5.92
N ALA A 77 -5.99 7.06 4.99
CA ALA A 77 -5.69 6.73 3.61
C ALA A 77 -4.44 5.83 3.48
N SER A 78 -3.37 6.18 4.21
CA SER A 78 -2.10 5.42 4.17
C SER A 78 -2.26 4.01 4.72
N LYS A 79 -2.93 3.82 5.87
CA LYS A 79 -3.20 2.49 6.44
C LYS A 79 -4.08 1.64 5.53
N THR A 80 -5.05 2.25 4.87
CA THR A 80 -5.92 1.54 3.93
C THR A 80 -5.13 1.08 2.70
N ALA A 81 -4.25 1.93 2.16
CA ALA A 81 -3.33 1.55 1.10
C ALA A 81 -2.41 0.40 1.52
N ASP A 82 -1.80 0.47 2.72
CA ASP A 82 -0.88 -0.54 3.24
C ASP A 82 -1.51 -1.93 3.38
N ILE A 83 -2.79 -2.02 3.81
CA ILE A 83 -3.46 -3.28 4.15
C ILE A 83 -4.26 -3.85 2.97
N ALA A 84 -4.97 -2.98 2.26
CA ALA A 84 -5.90 -3.37 1.19
C ALA A 84 -5.43 -2.97 -0.22
N GLY A 85 -4.47 -2.04 -0.31
CA GLY A 85 -3.90 -1.53 -1.56
C GLY A 85 -4.85 -0.66 -2.40
N ASP A 86 -6.11 -0.54 -2.01
CA ASP A 86 -7.15 0.26 -2.67
C ASP A 86 -8.16 0.75 -1.60
N GLY A 87 -9.16 1.55 -2.01
CA GLY A 87 -10.22 2.06 -1.13
C GLY A 87 -9.83 3.28 -0.29
N THR A 88 -8.69 3.89 -0.54
CA THR A 88 -8.14 5.05 0.20
C THR A 88 -9.07 6.25 0.19
N THR A 89 -9.68 6.55 -0.95
CA THR A 89 -10.68 7.61 -1.10
C THR A 89 -11.97 7.29 -0.34
N THR A 90 -12.45 6.05 -0.40
CA THR A 90 -13.63 5.60 0.35
C THR A 90 -13.41 5.73 1.85
N ALA A 91 -12.25 5.30 2.35
CA ALA A 91 -11.87 5.42 3.75
C ALA A 91 -11.83 6.89 4.22
N THR A 92 -11.28 7.78 3.40
CA THR A 92 -11.22 9.23 3.65
C THR A 92 -12.62 9.84 3.74
N VAL A 93 -13.52 9.47 2.83
CA VAL A 93 -14.92 9.93 2.82
C VAL A 93 -15.69 9.45 4.05
N LEU A 94 -15.51 8.18 4.42
CA LEU A 94 -16.10 7.60 5.64
C LEU A 94 -15.59 8.32 6.90
N ALA A 95 -14.27 8.53 7.01
CA ALA A 95 -13.67 9.23 8.14
C ALA A 95 -14.22 10.66 8.28
N GLN A 96 -14.27 11.43 7.19
CA GLN A 96 -14.85 12.77 7.18
C GLN A 96 -16.30 12.75 7.68
N SER A 97 -17.09 11.79 7.22
CA SER A 97 -18.50 11.69 7.59
C SER A 97 -18.68 11.32 9.08
N ILE A 98 -17.96 10.32 9.58
CA ILE A 98 -18.01 9.90 10.98
C ILE A 98 -17.56 11.05 11.89
N ILE A 99 -16.45 11.72 11.58
CA ILE A 99 -15.96 12.87 12.36
C ILE A 99 -16.99 14.00 12.34
N SER A 100 -17.53 14.35 11.17
CA SER A 100 -18.47 15.47 11.04
C SER A 100 -19.78 15.22 11.79
N GLU A 101 -20.35 14.04 11.70
CA GLU A 101 -21.56 13.69 12.44
C GLU A 101 -21.27 13.52 13.93
N GLY A 102 -20.14 12.90 14.29
CA GLY A 102 -19.74 12.72 15.68
C GLY A 102 -19.51 14.04 16.40
N LEU A 103 -18.78 14.99 15.81
CA LEU A 103 -18.51 16.29 16.43
C LEU A 103 -19.79 17.14 16.64
N LYS A 104 -20.82 17.00 15.79
CA LYS A 104 -22.12 17.65 16.03
C LYS A 104 -22.75 17.14 17.33
N ASN A 105 -22.70 15.82 17.57
CA ASN A 105 -23.26 15.21 18.76
C ASN A 105 -22.43 15.52 20.03
N VAL A 106 -21.10 15.53 19.91
CA VAL A 106 -20.21 15.97 21.01
C VAL A 106 -20.50 17.43 21.40
N ALA A 107 -20.68 18.32 20.42
CA ALA A 107 -21.03 19.71 20.66
C ALA A 107 -22.44 19.86 21.28
N ALA A 108 -23.33 18.91 21.04
CA ALA A 108 -24.65 18.84 21.67
C ALA A 108 -24.63 18.23 23.09
N GLY A 109 -23.45 17.81 23.59
CA GLY A 109 -23.29 17.30 24.96
C GLY A 109 -23.24 15.79 25.11
N ALA A 110 -23.21 15.03 24.02
CA ALA A 110 -23.03 13.57 24.06
C ALA A 110 -21.63 13.19 24.57
N ASN A 111 -21.54 12.11 25.33
CA ASN A 111 -20.27 11.60 25.85
C ASN A 111 -19.42 10.99 24.73
N PRO A 112 -18.23 11.56 24.41
CA PRO A 112 -17.40 11.09 23.30
C PRO A 112 -16.97 9.63 23.44
N MET A 113 -16.76 9.13 24.66
CA MET A 113 -16.35 7.75 24.91
C MET A 113 -17.48 6.75 24.63
N ASP A 114 -18.71 7.12 24.95
CA ASP A 114 -19.87 6.28 24.67
C ASP A 114 -20.25 6.33 23.18
N LEU A 115 -20.13 7.51 22.55
CA LEU A 115 -20.22 7.61 21.08
C LEU A 115 -19.24 6.67 20.40
N LYS A 116 -17.97 6.67 20.86
CA LYS A 116 -16.94 5.77 20.30
C LYS A 116 -17.32 4.30 20.46
N ARG A 117 -17.80 3.88 21.65
CA ARG A 117 -18.28 2.49 21.87
C ARG A 117 -19.41 2.13 20.91
N GLY A 118 -20.35 3.05 20.69
CA GLY A 118 -21.44 2.86 19.74
C GLY A 118 -20.95 2.76 18.30
N ILE A 119 -19.95 3.57 17.91
CA ILE A 119 -19.29 3.50 16.60
C ILE A 119 -18.60 2.15 16.43
N ASP A 120 -17.77 1.72 17.39
CA ASP A 120 -17.03 0.46 17.33
C ASP A 120 -17.99 -0.73 17.15
N LYS A 121 -19.08 -0.78 17.95
CA LYS A 121 -20.12 -1.80 17.87
C LYS A 121 -20.85 -1.82 16.53
N ALA A 122 -21.12 -0.65 15.95
CA ALA A 122 -21.77 -0.55 14.65
C ALA A 122 -20.84 -1.01 13.52
N VAL A 123 -19.55 -0.67 13.60
CA VAL A 123 -18.53 -1.10 12.61
C VAL A 123 -18.41 -2.62 12.61
N GLU A 124 -18.32 -3.27 13.78
CA GLU A 124 -18.29 -4.72 13.91
C GLU A 124 -19.50 -5.37 13.21
N ALA A 125 -20.71 -4.87 13.48
CA ALA A 125 -21.92 -5.37 12.82
C ALA A 125 -21.96 -5.14 11.30
N VAL A 126 -21.41 -4.03 10.81
CA VAL A 126 -21.28 -3.79 9.36
C VAL A 126 -20.26 -4.74 8.74
N VAL A 127 -19.13 -4.96 9.39
CA VAL A 127 -18.10 -5.90 8.93
C VAL A 127 -18.64 -7.33 8.82
N GLU A 128 -19.34 -7.82 9.85
CA GLU A 128 -20.01 -9.12 9.81
C GLU A 128 -21.00 -9.22 8.63
N ASN A 129 -21.75 -8.13 8.40
CA ASN A 129 -22.69 -8.09 7.29
C ASN A 129 -21.99 -8.10 5.92
N LEU A 130 -20.91 -7.32 5.75
CA LEU A 130 -20.10 -7.34 4.52
C LEU A 130 -19.54 -8.73 4.24
N GLN A 131 -19.03 -9.42 5.27
CA GLN A 131 -18.55 -10.79 5.14
C GLN A 131 -19.68 -11.75 4.73
N SER A 132 -20.89 -11.58 5.28
CA SER A 132 -22.05 -12.41 4.90
C SER A 132 -22.54 -12.16 3.48
N GLN A 133 -22.35 -10.98 2.92
CA GLN A 133 -22.65 -10.62 1.53
C GLN A 133 -21.57 -11.11 0.56
N SER A 134 -20.37 -11.43 1.06
CA SER A 134 -19.20 -11.74 0.23
C SER A 134 -19.41 -13.01 -0.60
N GLN A 135 -19.04 -12.93 -1.87
CA GLN A 135 -19.03 -14.05 -2.81
C GLN A 135 -17.58 -14.38 -3.18
N ALA A 136 -17.19 -15.65 -2.97
CA ALA A 136 -15.86 -16.11 -3.33
C ALA A 136 -15.60 -16.01 -4.84
N VAL A 137 -14.39 -15.61 -5.22
CA VAL A 137 -13.99 -15.42 -6.60
C VAL A 137 -12.97 -16.48 -7.02
N SER A 138 -13.22 -17.13 -8.14
CA SER A 138 -12.25 -18.05 -8.77
C SER A 138 -11.29 -17.27 -9.68
N ILE A 139 -10.00 -17.61 -9.67
CA ILE A 139 -8.93 -16.95 -10.44
C ILE A 139 -9.23 -16.87 -11.94
N ASN A 140 -9.85 -17.91 -12.50
CA ASN A 140 -10.19 -17.96 -13.93
C ASN A 140 -11.59 -17.41 -14.22
N SER A 141 -12.22 -16.73 -13.26
CA SER A 141 -13.56 -16.17 -13.43
C SER A 141 -13.51 -14.80 -14.14
N LYS A 142 -14.60 -14.48 -14.83
CA LYS A 142 -14.82 -13.15 -15.40
C LYS A 142 -14.77 -12.05 -14.34
N GLN A 143 -15.06 -12.39 -13.09
CA GLN A 143 -15.06 -11.45 -11.96
C GLN A 143 -13.69 -10.88 -11.67
N ILE A 144 -12.59 -11.65 -11.85
CA ILE A 144 -11.21 -11.13 -11.72
C ILE A 144 -10.98 -9.99 -12.71
N GLN A 145 -11.33 -10.17 -13.97
CA GLN A 145 -11.23 -9.11 -14.96
C GLN A 145 -12.09 -7.90 -14.59
N GLN A 146 -13.29 -8.12 -14.07
CA GLN A 146 -14.20 -7.04 -13.67
C GLN A 146 -13.67 -6.23 -12.50
N VAL A 147 -13.17 -6.88 -11.44
CA VAL A 147 -12.52 -6.19 -10.30
C VAL A 147 -11.35 -5.35 -10.80
N ALA A 148 -10.44 -5.97 -11.56
CA ALA A 148 -9.27 -5.30 -12.10
C ALA A 148 -9.64 -4.11 -13.00
N SER A 149 -10.65 -4.27 -13.86
CA SER A 149 -11.12 -3.17 -14.72
C SER A 149 -11.68 -2.01 -13.91
N ILE A 150 -12.50 -2.28 -12.89
CA ILE A 150 -13.12 -1.24 -12.05
C ILE A 150 -12.06 -0.45 -11.29
N SER A 151 -11.16 -1.13 -10.62
CA SER A 151 -10.06 -0.48 -9.87
C SER A 151 -9.12 0.28 -10.83
N ALA A 152 -8.93 -0.21 -12.07
CA ALA A 152 -8.24 0.51 -13.13
C ALA A 152 -9.07 1.64 -13.79
N ASN A 153 -10.00 2.25 -13.09
CA ASN A 153 -10.86 3.32 -13.62
C ASN A 153 -11.70 2.90 -14.87
N ASN A 154 -12.20 1.68 -14.87
CA ASN A 154 -12.95 1.04 -15.96
C ASN A 154 -12.13 0.80 -17.24
N ASP A 155 -10.82 0.60 -17.12
CA ASP A 155 -9.95 0.20 -18.23
C ASP A 155 -10.02 -1.33 -18.40
N GLU A 156 -10.76 -1.76 -19.43
CA GLU A 156 -10.96 -3.19 -19.73
C GLU A 156 -9.68 -3.87 -20.26
N ALA A 157 -8.77 -3.09 -20.88
CA ALA A 157 -7.51 -3.63 -21.38
C ALA A 157 -6.59 -4.00 -20.22
N ILE A 158 -6.45 -3.11 -19.22
CA ILE A 158 -5.70 -3.38 -17.98
C ILE A 158 -6.34 -4.56 -17.24
N GLY A 159 -7.67 -4.56 -17.08
CA GLY A 159 -8.38 -5.65 -16.41
C GLY A 159 -8.14 -7.02 -17.04
N LYS A 160 -8.09 -7.08 -18.37
CA LYS A 160 -7.78 -8.32 -19.10
C LYS A 160 -6.35 -8.80 -18.88
N LEU A 161 -5.37 -7.89 -18.90
CA LEU A 161 -3.96 -8.23 -18.67
C LEU A 161 -3.72 -8.73 -17.24
N ILE A 162 -4.36 -8.13 -16.24
CA ILE A 162 -4.28 -8.58 -14.85
C ILE A 162 -4.92 -9.97 -14.70
N ALA A 163 -6.08 -10.21 -15.29
CA ALA A 163 -6.71 -11.53 -15.27
C ALA A 163 -5.85 -12.60 -15.95
N GLU A 164 -5.18 -12.26 -17.05
CA GLU A 164 -4.22 -13.13 -17.73
C GLU A 164 -3.01 -13.43 -16.83
N ALA A 165 -2.47 -12.42 -16.13
CA ALA A 165 -1.37 -12.60 -15.20
C ALA A 165 -1.75 -13.58 -14.08
N PHE A 166 -2.90 -13.39 -13.43
CA PHE A 166 -3.40 -14.31 -12.40
C PHE A 166 -3.62 -15.73 -12.92
N SER A 167 -4.14 -15.86 -14.15
CA SER A 167 -4.33 -17.19 -14.78
C SER A 167 -3.01 -17.93 -15.01
N LYS A 168 -1.91 -17.19 -15.30
CA LYS A 168 -0.60 -17.77 -15.55
C LYS A 168 0.12 -18.20 -14.27
N VAL A 169 0.05 -17.38 -13.20
CA VAL A 169 0.83 -17.63 -11.97
C VAL A 169 0.01 -18.23 -10.82
N GLY A 170 -1.32 -18.22 -10.90
CA GLY A 170 -2.20 -18.77 -9.88
C GLY A 170 -2.43 -17.83 -8.68
N LYS A 171 -3.12 -18.36 -7.65
CA LYS A 171 -3.54 -17.59 -6.47
C LYS A 171 -2.35 -17.07 -5.64
N GLU A 172 -1.37 -17.93 -5.43
CA GLU A 172 -0.17 -17.64 -4.64
C GLU A 172 0.97 -17.06 -5.50
N GLY A 173 0.72 -16.84 -6.80
CA GLY A 173 1.71 -16.34 -7.73
C GLY A 173 2.01 -14.88 -7.54
N VAL A 174 3.25 -14.51 -7.82
CA VAL A 174 3.73 -13.12 -7.72
C VAL A 174 3.49 -12.41 -9.03
N ILE A 175 2.92 -11.21 -8.94
CA ILE A 175 2.73 -10.31 -10.08
C ILE A 175 3.39 -8.99 -9.71
N THR A 176 4.26 -8.48 -10.58
CA THR A 176 4.96 -7.19 -10.44
C THR A 176 4.63 -6.28 -11.61
N VAL A 177 4.80 -4.98 -11.40
CA VAL A 177 4.54 -3.94 -12.41
C VAL A 177 5.83 -3.20 -12.71
N GLU A 178 6.29 -3.30 -13.96
CA GLU A 178 7.52 -2.70 -14.46
C GLU A 178 7.21 -1.73 -15.60
N GLU A 179 8.15 -0.84 -15.89
CA GLU A 179 8.03 0.06 -17.03
C GLU A 179 8.43 -0.63 -18.33
N ALA A 180 7.60 -0.53 -19.35
CA ALA A 180 7.93 -0.99 -20.68
C ALA A 180 8.91 -0.03 -21.38
N LYS A 181 9.73 -0.57 -22.28
CA LYS A 181 10.58 0.26 -23.15
C LYS A 181 9.83 0.93 -24.30
N GLY A 182 8.58 0.53 -24.52
CA GLY A 182 7.72 1.00 -25.61
C GLY A 182 6.37 1.51 -25.08
N THR A 183 5.44 1.73 -26.00
CA THR A 183 4.09 2.26 -25.69
C THR A 183 3.08 1.19 -25.32
N ASP A 184 3.36 -0.07 -25.65
CA ASP A 184 2.42 -1.17 -25.44
C ASP A 184 2.56 -1.74 -24.02
N THR A 185 1.40 -2.05 -23.43
CA THR A 185 1.34 -2.75 -22.13
C THR A 185 1.20 -4.25 -22.37
N THR A 186 2.10 -5.04 -21.79
CA THR A 186 2.17 -6.49 -21.98
C THR A 186 2.34 -7.24 -20.67
N VAL A 187 2.11 -8.55 -20.70
CA VAL A 187 2.34 -9.44 -19.55
C VAL A 187 3.20 -10.62 -19.95
N ASP A 188 4.32 -10.77 -19.26
CA ASP A 188 5.24 -11.90 -19.44
C ASP A 188 5.42 -12.66 -18.12
N VAL A 189 5.73 -13.97 -18.21
CA VAL A 189 6.11 -14.78 -17.04
C VAL A 189 7.60 -15.07 -17.12
N VAL A 190 8.30 -14.70 -16.08
CA VAL A 190 9.75 -14.89 -15.97
C VAL A 190 10.11 -15.73 -14.75
N GLU A 191 11.30 -16.33 -14.76
CA GLU A 191 11.85 -17.02 -13.59
C GLU A 191 12.02 -16.01 -12.44
N GLY A 192 11.44 -16.30 -11.28
CA GLY A 192 11.48 -15.41 -10.13
C GLY A 192 10.80 -15.98 -8.92
N MET A 193 10.94 -15.32 -7.79
CA MET A 193 10.27 -15.69 -6.55
C MET A 193 10.13 -14.49 -5.60
N GLN A 194 9.16 -14.59 -4.69
CA GLN A 194 9.03 -13.68 -3.56
C GLN A 194 9.17 -14.43 -2.23
N PHE A 195 9.77 -13.78 -1.24
CA PHE A 195 9.83 -14.28 0.13
C PHE A 195 9.58 -13.18 1.16
N ASP A 196 9.07 -13.58 2.33
CA ASP A 196 8.54 -12.69 3.36
C ASP A 196 9.67 -12.13 4.24
N ARG A 197 10.55 -11.32 3.67
CA ARG A 197 11.59 -10.54 4.36
C ARG A 197 11.77 -9.23 3.64
N GLY A 198 11.56 -8.14 4.34
CA GLY A 198 11.83 -6.79 3.86
C GLY A 198 13.26 -6.33 4.16
N TYR A 199 13.54 -5.08 3.81
CA TYR A 199 14.85 -4.48 4.04
C TYR A 199 15.20 -4.40 5.53
N THR A 200 16.47 -4.62 5.88
CA THR A 200 16.96 -4.53 7.26
C THR A 200 17.03 -3.08 7.78
N SER A 201 16.96 -2.10 6.89
CA SER A 201 16.96 -0.69 7.24
C SER A 201 16.20 0.13 6.18
N ALA A 202 15.33 1.04 6.62
CA ALA A 202 14.62 1.97 5.73
C ALA A 202 15.57 2.90 4.95
N TYR A 203 16.80 3.06 5.40
CA TYR A 203 17.81 3.82 4.66
C TYR A 203 18.25 3.15 3.35
N PHE A 204 17.91 1.88 3.10
CA PHE A 204 18.14 1.22 1.82
C PHE A 204 17.11 1.60 0.75
N VAL A 205 16.00 2.21 1.12
CA VAL A 205 14.94 2.66 0.21
C VAL A 205 15.51 3.56 -0.89
N THR A 206 15.17 3.27 -2.15
CA THR A 206 15.52 4.07 -3.33
C THR A 206 14.33 4.85 -3.86
N ASN A 207 13.12 4.29 -3.72
CA ASN A 207 11.85 4.91 -4.08
C ASN A 207 11.10 5.31 -2.80
N SER A 208 11.20 6.56 -2.40
CA SER A 208 10.58 7.07 -1.17
C SER A 208 9.06 7.18 -1.25
N GLU A 209 8.47 7.30 -2.43
CA GLU A 209 7.02 7.37 -2.61
C GLU A 209 6.36 6.02 -2.29
N LYS A 210 6.98 4.91 -2.74
CA LYS A 210 6.53 3.54 -2.48
C LYS A 210 7.20 2.89 -1.26
N MET A 211 8.16 3.56 -0.63
CA MET A 211 8.98 2.99 0.45
C MET A 211 9.63 1.67 0.06
N GLN A 212 10.16 1.59 -1.16
CA GLN A 212 10.78 0.39 -1.72
C GLN A 212 12.25 0.63 -2.08
N ALA A 213 13.06 -0.43 -1.98
CA ALA A 213 14.39 -0.49 -2.55
C ALA A 213 14.32 -1.26 -3.87
N GLU A 214 14.55 -0.57 -4.98
CA GLU A 214 14.53 -1.10 -6.34
C GLU A 214 15.98 -1.22 -6.83
N LEU A 215 16.37 -2.41 -7.28
CA LEU A 215 17.72 -2.74 -7.73
C LEU A 215 17.67 -3.34 -9.14
N ASP A 216 18.24 -2.63 -10.12
CA ASP A 216 18.30 -3.08 -11.52
C ASP A 216 19.57 -3.87 -11.78
N ASN A 217 19.44 -5.05 -12.38
CA ASN A 217 20.54 -5.94 -12.73
C ASN A 217 21.54 -6.18 -11.57
N PRO A 218 21.03 -6.52 -10.35
CA PRO A 218 21.85 -6.65 -9.16
C PRO A 218 22.69 -7.91 -9.13
N TYR A 219 23.77 -7.85 -8.35
CA TYR A 219 24.40 -9.02 -7.76
C TYR A 219 23.68 -9.41 -6.47
N ILE A 220 23.73 -10.69 -6.10
CA ILE A 220 23.07 -11.23 -4.90
C ILE A 220 24.10 -12.03 -4.12
N LEU A 221 24.46 -11.57 -2.92
CA LEU A 221 25.29 -12.28 -1.96
C LEU A 221 24.38 -13.09 -1.06
N ILE A 222 24.57 -14.41 -0.99
CA ILE A 222 23.76 -15.33 -0.19
C ILE A 222 24.66 -15.98 0.87
N TYR A 223 24.41 -15.67 2.14
CA TYR A 223 25.21 -16.14 3.27
C TYR A 223 24.34 -16.73 4.37
N ASP A 224 24.73 -17.89 4.90
CA ASP A 224 23.92 -18.63 5.87
C ASP A 224 24.09 -18.20 7.33
N LYS A 225 25.04 -17.30 7.61
CA LYS A 225 25.33 -16.77 8.95
C LYS A 225 25.12 -15.27 9.04
N LYS A 226 25.43 -14.72 10.23
CA LYS A 226 25.40 -13.27 10.49
C LYS A 226 26.62 -12.57 9.92
N ILE A 227 26.42 -11.32 9.49
CA ILE A 227 27.48 -10.41 9.08
C ILE A 227 27.47 -9.22 10.04
N SER A 228 28.50 -9.10 10.88
CA SER A 228 28.63 -8.04 11.87
C SER A 228 29.84 -7.13 11.61
N ALA A 229 30.94 -7.70 11.08
CA ALA A 229 32.16 -6.98 10.81
C ALA A 229 32.30 -6.62 9.32
N MET A 230 32.65 -5.37 9.02
CA MET A 230 32.80 -4.87 7.64
C MET A 230 33.93 -5.58 6.89
N LYS A 231 35.00 -5.95 7.58
CA LYS A 231 36.15 -6.64 7.00
C LYS A 231 35.80 -7.93 6.26
N ASP A 232 34.74 -8.63 6.71
CA ASP A 232 34.37 -9.95 6.18
C ASP A 232 33.80 -9.88 4.75
N ILE A 233 33.24 -8.71 4.39
CA ILE A 233 32.63 -8.47 3.05
C ILE A 233 33.33 -7.39 2.22
N LEU A 234 34.38 -6.74 2.76
CA LEU A 234 34.99 -5.58 2.13
C LEU A 234 35.49 -5.88 0.71
N HIS A 235 36.16 -7.01 0.52
CA HIS A 235 36.72 -7.42 -0.77
C HIS A 235 35.63 -7.66 -1.85
N ILE A 236 34.43 -8.15 -1.46
CA ILE A 236 33.29 -8.30 -2.37
C ILE A 236 32.74 -6.92 -2.71
N LEU A 237 32.57 -6.04 -1.72
CA LEU A 237 32.05 -4.70 -1.93
C LEU A 237 32.93 -3.86 -2.85
N GLU A 238 34.25 -3.97 -2.75
CA GLU A 238 35.19 -3.31 -3.65
C GLU A 238 35.00 -3.76 -5.12
N LYS A 239 34.87 -5.07 -5.34
CA LYS A 239 34.64 -5.63 -6.67
C LYS A 239 33.27 -5.22 -7.22
N VAL A 240 32.23 -5.22 -6.38
CA VAL A 240 30.88 -4.78 -6.76
C VAL A 240 30.86 -3.28 -7.09
N ALA A 241 31.51 -2.45 -6.27
CA ALA A 241 31.63 -1.02 -6.52
C ALA A 241 32.34 -0.72 -7.86
N GLN A 242 33.41 -1.45 -8.16
CA GLN A 242 34.10 -1.33 -9.45
C GLN A 242 33.23 -1.73 -10.65
N SER A 243 32.29 -2.67 -10.47
CA SER A 243 31.34 -3.08 -11.51
C SER A 243 30.24 -2.06 -11.79
N GLY A 244 29.98 -1.15 -10.84
CA GLY A 244 28.88 -0.18 -10.88
C GLY A 244 27.47 -0.77 -10.72
N ARG A 245 27.36 -2.09 -10.52
CA ARG A 245 26.09 -2.79 -10.34
C ARG A 245 25.63 -2.77 -8.88
N PRO A 246 24.30 -2.76 -8.63
CA PRO A 246 23.76 -2.91 -7.27
C PRO A 246 24.07 -4.27 -6.65
N LEU A 247 24.04 -4.32 -5.32
CA LEU A 247 24.21 -5.55 -4.53
C LEU A 247 23.02 -5.74 -3.59
N LEU A 248 22.39 -6.91 -3.64
CA LEU A 248 21.54 -7.40 -2.56
C LEU A 248 22.35 -8.34 -1.67
N ILE A 249 22.31 -8.13 -0.36
CA ILE A 249 22.88 -9.04 0.63
C ILE A 249 21.72 -9.79 1.31
N ILE A 250 21.73 -11.12 1.23
CA ILE A 250 20.82 -12.02 1.95
C ILE A 250 21.65 -12.78 2.98
N ALA A 251 21.44 -12.48 4.25
CA ALA A 251 22.19 -13.12 5.34
C ALA A 251 21.25 -13.48 6.50
N GLU A 252 21.66 -14.38 7.40
CA GLU A 252 20.88 -14.65 8.61
C GLU A 252 20.54 -13.35 9.35
N GLU A 253 21.54 -12.49 9.50
CA GLU A 253 21.38 -11.16 10.05
C GLU A 253 22.52 -10.25 9.56
N LEU A 254 22.23 -8.99 9.33
CA LEU A 254 23.22 -7.94 9.08
C LEU A 254 23.08 -6.90 10.21
N GLU A 255 24.13 -6.75 11.01
CA GLU A 255 24.08 -5.93 12.22
C GLU A 255 25.40 -5.18 12.48
N GLY A 256 25.40 -4.35 13.51
CA GLY A 256 26.60 -3.67 14.03
C GLY A 256 27.29 -2.76 13.02
N GLU A 257 28.63 -2.89 12.95
CA GLU A 257 29.48 -2.07 12.09
C GLU A 257 29.17 -2.27 10.61
N ALA A 258 28.88 -3.50 10.18
CA ALA A 258 28.60 -3.82 8.78
C ALA A 258 27.34 -3.11 8.29
N LEU A 259 26.24 -3.16 9.03
CA LEU A 259 25.00 -2.46 8.67
C LEU A 259 25.21 -0.94 8.61
N ALA A 260 25.82 -0.36 9.65
CA ALA A 260 26.06 1.08 9.72
C ALA A 260 26.91 1.58 8.54
N THR A 261 27.97 0.85 8.21
CA THR A 261 28.87 1.22 7.12
C THR A 261 28.20 1.11 5.76
N LEU A 262 27.40 0.07 5.51
CA LEU A 262 26.64 -0.07 4.27
C LEU A 262 25.62 1.05 4.10
N VAL A 263 24.88 1.40 5.15
CA VAL A 263 23.94 2.54 5.15
C VAL A 263 24.66 3.85 4.82
N VAL A 264 25.78 4.14 5.47
CA VAL A 264 26.55 5.37 5.20
C VAL A 264 27.05 5.42 3.75
N ASN A 265 27.57 4.33 3.22
CA ASN A 265 28.07 4.29 1.83
C ASN A 265 26.93 4.39 0.81
N LYS A 266 25.76 3.82 1.10
CA LYS A 266 24.56 3.99 0.28
C LYS A 266 24.09 5.44 0.27
N LEU A 267 24.03 6.10 1.44
CA LEU A 267 23.63 7.51 1.55
C LEU A 267 24.61 8.46 0.84
N ARG A 268 25.90 8.11 0.83
CA ARG A 268 26.94 8.85 0.08
C ARG A 268 26.92 8.57 -1.43
N GLY A 269 26.10 7.63 -1.89
CA GLY A 269 26.04 7.22 -3.30
C GLY A 269 27.25 6.42 -3.81
N THR A 270 28.15 5.99 -2.91
CA THR A 270 29.34 5.21 -3.27
C THR A 270 29.00 3.73 -3.53
N LEU A 271 27.95 3.21 -2.91
CA LEU A 271 27.45 1.87 -3.12
C LEU A 271 25.93 1.88 -3.38
N LYS A 272 25.50 1.12 -4.35
CA LYS A 272 24.09 0.78 -4.56
C LYS A 272 23.84 -0.56 -3.89
N VAL A 273 23.36 -0.56 -2.64
CA VAL A 273 23.25 -1.76 -1.82
C VAL A 273 21.94 -1.77 -1.05
N ALA A 274 21.38 -2.95 -0.89
CA ALA A 274 20.33 -3.26 0.07
C ALA A 274 20.64 -4.58 0.78
N ALA A 275 20.03 -4.80 1.94
CA ALA A 275 20.20 -6.02 2.69
C ALA A 275 18.88 -6.48 3.29
N VAL A 276 18.68 -7.79 3.31
CA VAL A 276 17.50 -8.47 3.85
C VAL A 276 17.92 -9.64 4.71
N LYS A 277 17.06 -10.01 5.67
CA LYS A 277 17.26 -11.24 6.43
C LYS A 277 16.93 -12.46 5.57
N ALA A 278 17.67 -13.53 5.75
CA ALA A 278 17.39 -14.82 5.12
C ALA A 278 15.99 -15.32 5.52
N PRO A 279 15.18 -15.84 4.55
CA PRO A 279 13.87 -16.37 4.84
C PRO A 279 13.95 -17.70 5.60
N GLY A 280 12.98 -17.98 6.47
CA GLY A 280 12.89 -19.19 7.26
C GLY A 280 13.84 -19.22 8.48
N PHE A 281 13.87 -20.38 9.16
CA PHE A 281 14.69 -20.64 10.33
C PHE A 281 15.28 -22.07 10.28
N GLY A 282 16.47 -22.28 10.87
CA GLY A 282 17.10 -23.58 10.93
C GLY A 282 17.34 -24.20 9.55
N ASP A 283 17.04 -25.49 9.39
CA ASP A 283 17.24 -26.21 8.13
C ASP A 283 16.37 -25.66 6.99
N ARG A 284 15.17 -25.15 7.29
CA ARG A 284 14.33 -24.50 6.27
C ARG A 284 14.99 -23.27 5.68
N ARG A 285 15.70 -22.47 6.49
CA ARG A 285 16.47 -21.33 6.00
C ARG A 285 17.52 -21.78 4.99
N LYS A 286 18.29 -22.84 5.31
CA LYS A 286 19.31 -23.40 4.40
C LYS A 286 18.69 -23.81 3.07
N GLU A 287 17.56 -24.51 3.12
CA GLU A 287 16.81 -24.95 1.94
C GLU A 287 16.28 -23.79 1.09
N MET A 288 15.75 -22.72 1.72
CA MET A 288 15.28 -21.54 1.00
C MET A 288 16.43 -20.72 0.40
N LEU A 289 17.57 -20.61 1.10
CA LEU A 289 18.77 -20.00 0.54
C LEU A 289 19.29 -20.77 -0.68
N GLN A 290 19.23 -22.11 -0.66
CA GLN A 290 19.59 -22.95 -1.79
C GLN A 290 18.63 -22.75 -2.97
N ASP A 291 17.32 -22.61 -2.73
CA ASP A 291 16.33 -22.31 -3.76
C ASP A 291 16.62 -20.96 -4.46
N ILE A 292 16.95 -19.93 -3.66
CA ILE A 292 17.35 -18.61 -4.16
C ILE A 292 18.66 -18.70 -4.96
N ALA A 293 19.64 -19.46 -4.49
CA ALA A 293 20.91 -19.65 -5.19
C ALA A 293 20.72 -20.30 -6.56
N ILE A 294 19.93 -21.38 -6.63
CA ILE A 294 19.62 -22.06 -7.89
C ILE A 294 18.88 -21.13 -8.85
N LEU A 295 17.87 -20.39 -8.36
CA LEU A 295 17.09 -19.43 -9.14
C LEU A 295 17.97 -18.33 -9.75
N THR A 296 18.97 -17.85 -9.02
CA THR A 296 19.79 -16.69 -9.39
C THR A 296 21.15 -17.05 -9.99
N LYS A 297 21.47 -18.36 -10.08
CA LYS A 297 22.78 -18.88 -10.46
C LYS A 297 23.88 -18.45 -9.50
N GLY A 298 23.57 -18.31 -8.22
CA GLY A 298 24.51 -18.02 -7.15
C GLY A 298 24.94 -19.26 -6.40
N ILE A 299 25.76 -19.05 -5.39
CA ILE A 299 26.20 -20.08 -4.45
C ILE A 299 25.86 -19.63 -3.04
N VAL A 300 25.28 -20.52 -2.22
CA VAL A 300 25.14 -20.26 -0.79
C VAL A 300 26.52 -20.36 -0.15
N ILE A 301 27.01 -19.25 0.38
CA ILE A 301 28.25 -19.23 1.12
C ILE A 301 27.97 -19.79 2.50
N SER A 302 28.47 -21.01 2.76
CA SER A 302 28.29 -21.76 3.99
C SER A 302 29.57 -22.52 4.32
N GLU A 303 30.05 -22.37 5.54
CA GLU A 303 31.23 -23.12 6.01
C GLU A 303 30.99 -24.63 6.05
N GLU A 304 29.74 -25.06 6.28
CA GLU A 304 29.37 -26.48 6.21
C GLU A 304 29.54 -27.06 4.80
N GLN A 305 29.42 -26.23 3.76
CA GLN A 305 29.66 -26.60 2.37
C GLN A 305 31.09 -26.30 1.91
N GLY A 306 31.96 -25.83 2.79
CA GLY A 306 33.35 -25.53 2.51
C GLY A 306 33.61 -24.13 1.93
N TYR A 307 32.58 -23.28 1.85
CA TYR A 307 32.72 -21.92 1.34
C TYR A 307 32.88 -20.92 2.51
N LYS A 308 33.88 -20.05 2.40
CA LYS A 308 34.14 -18.96 3.35
C LYS A 308 33.85 -17.62 2.72
N LEU A 309 33.30 -16.70 3.52
CA LEU A 309 32.90 -15.36 3.07
C LEU A 309 34.11 -14.55 2.59
N GLU A 310 35.26 -14.67 3.27
CA GLU A 310 36.50 -13.96 2.94
C GLU A 310 37.12 -14.41 1.61
N GLY A 311 36.79 -15.60 1.15
CA GLY A 311 37.27 -16.15 -0.14
C GLY A 311 36.31 -15.99 -1.29
N ALA A 312 35.15 -15.42 -1.05
CA ALA A 312 34.11 -15.27 -2.08
C ALA A 312 34.48 -14.20 -3.11
N ASP A 313 34.05 -14.39 -4.36
CA ASP A 313 34.23 -13.42 -5.43
C ASP A 313 32.92 -13.24 -6.25
N LEU A 314 32.97 -12.46 -7.31
CA LEU A 314 31.80 -12.17 -8.14
C LEU A 314 31.17 -13.43 -8.77
N THR A 315 31.91 -14.54 -8.90
CA THR A 315 31.39 -15.79 -9.48
C THR A 315 30.49 -16.54 -8.51
N TYR A 316 30.53 -16.23 -7.21
CA TYR A 316 29.68 -16.80 -6.18
C TYR A 316 28.36 -16.07 -6.10
N LEU A 317 28.30 -14.81 -6.61
CA LEU A 317 27.14 -13.98 -6.51
C LEU A 317 26.05 -14.40 -7.50
N GLY A 318 24.82 -14.53 -6.99
CA GLY A 318 23.64 -14.67 -7.84
C GLY A 318 23.37 -13.39 -8.63
N GLN A 319 22.52 -13.49 -9.65
CA GLN A 319 22.13 -12.38 -10.51
C GLN A 319 20.64 -12.47 -10.87
N ALA A 320 20.01 -11.32 -11.02
CA ALA A 320 18.62 -11.19 -11.46
C ALA A 320 18.48 -10.01 -12.44
N ALA A 321 17.33 -9.90 -13.09
CA ALA A 321 17.00 -8.74 -13.92
C ALA A 321 16.65 -7.53 -13.03
N SER A 322 15.75 -7.71 -12.06
CA SER A 322 15.43 -6.69 -11.06
C SER A 322 15.12 -7.33 -9.71
N ILE A 323 15.24 -6.53 -8.64
CA ILE A 323 14.81 -6.90 -7.29
C ILE A 323 14.08 -5.72 -6.69
N THR A 324 12.90 -5.98 -6.13
CA THR A 324 12.12 -5.01 -5.36
C THR A 324 11.97 -5.48 -3.92
N ILE A 325 12.29 -4.62 -2.97
CA ILE A 325 12.24 -4.91 -1.54
C ILE A 325 11.36 -3.85 -0.87
N ASP A 326 10.29 -4.28 -0.26
CA ASP A 326 9.47 -3.44 0.62
C ASP A 326 9.79 -3.70 2.12
N LYS A 327 8.96 -3.22 3.03
CA LYS A 327 9.17 -3.43 4.47
C LYS A 327 8.99 -4.89 4.91
N ASP A 328 8.24 -5.69 4.16
CA ASP A 328 7.81 -7.03 4.54
C ASP A 328 8.35 -8.11 3.58
N ASN A 329 8.57 -7.78 2.30
CA ASN A 329 8.83 -8.73 1.23
C ASN A 329 10.05 -8.37 0.38
N THR A 330 10.64 -9.40 -0.21
CA THR A 330 11.66 -9.29 -1.28
C THR A 330 11.21 -10.09 -2.49
N THR A 331 11.11 -9.43 -3.64
CA THR A 331 10.73 -10.02 -4.93
C THR A 331 11.92 -10.02 -5.87
N ILE A 332 12.32 -11.20 -6.34
CA ILE A 332 13.39 -11.42 -7.32
C ILE A 332 12.74 -11.72 -8.68
N VAL A 333 13.05 -10.93 -9.68
CA VAL A 333 12.50 -11.03 -11.05
C VAL A 333 13.61 -11.35 -12.04
N GLY A 334 13.38 -12.32 -12.92
CA GLY A 334 14.32 -12.67 -13.97
C GLY A 334 15.64 -13.21 -13.43
N GLY A 335 15.59 -14.17 -12.50
CA GLY A 335 16.77 -14.89 -12.01
C GLY A 335 17.55 -15.53 -13.16
N LYS A 336 18.88 -15.52 -13.08
CA LYS A 336 19.78 -16.03 -14.13
C LYS A 336 20.11 -17.53 -13.97
N GLY A 337 19.37 -18.26 -13.13
CA GLY A 337 19.46 -19.71 -12.99
C GLY A 337 19.12 -20.44 -14.29
N LYS A 338 19.67 -21.64 -14.45
CA LYS A 338 19.33 -22.47 -15.59
C LYS A 338 18.00 -23.15 -15.34
N LYS A 339 17.13 -23.19 -16.33
CA LYS A 339 15.82 -23.85 -16.26
C LYS A 339 15.91 -25.32 -15.82
N ASP A 340 16.93 -26.02 -16.31
CA ASP A 340 17.11 -27.43 -15.96
C ASP A 340 17.43 -27.60 -14.49
N ASP A 341 18.28 -26.74 -13.91
CA ASP A 341 18.62 -26.77 -12.48
C ASP A 341 17.41 -26.44 -11.60
N ILE A 342 16.60 -25.42 -12.02
CA ILE A 342 15.36 -25.05 -11.35
C ILE A 342 14.35 -26.21 -11.40
N ASN A 343 14.16 -26.83 -12.57
CA ASN A 343 13.26 -27.97 -12.73
C ASN A 343 13.71 -29.19 -11.91
N ALA A 344 15.00 -29.46 -11.86
CA ALA A 344 15.56 -30.52 -11.02
C ALA A 344 15.24 -30.26 -9.52
N ARG A 345 15.37 -29.01 -9.08
CA ARG A 345 15.03 -28.60 -7.70
C ARG A 345 13.54 -28.73 -7.42
N VAL A 346 12.69 -28.30 -8.34
CA VAL A 346 11.22 -28.49 -8.27
C VAL A 346 10.85 -29.96 -8.11
N ASN A 347 11.46 -30.85 -8.91
CA ASN A 347 11.21 -32.28 -8.81
C ASN A 347 11.70 -32.88 -7.49
N GLN A 348 12.82 -32.41 -6.96
CA GLN A 348 13.30 -32.80 -5.62
C GLN A 348 12.30 -32.44 -4.54
N ILE A 349 11.75 -31.20 -4.56
CA ILE A 349 10.73 -30.76 -3.59
C ILE A 349 9.45 -31.61 -3.73
N LYS A 350 9.01 -31.91 -4.95
CA LYS A 350 7.85 -32.80 -5.19
C LYS A 350 8.06 -34.18 -4.57
N ALA A 351 9.23 -34.77 -4.77
CA ALA A 351 9.55 -36.06 -4.17
C ALA A 351 9.55 -36.00 -2.61
N GLN A 352 10.02 -34.91 -2.03
CA GLN A 352 9.95 -34.69 -0.57
C GLN A 352 8.50 -34.62 -0.07
N ILE A 353 7.60 -33.95 -0.81
CA ILE A 353 6.16 -33.86 -0.47
C ILE A 353 5.50 -35.26 -0.45
N GLU A 354 5.89 -36.16 -1.36
CA GLU A 354 5.34 -37.50 -1.44
C GLU A 354 5.78 -38.41 -0.27
N VAL A 355 6.98 -38.18 0.26
CA VAL A 355 7.59 -39.02 1.30
C VAL A 355 7.29 -38.50 2.71
N THR A 356 7.03 -37.19 2.88
CA THR A 356 6.80 -36.62 4.21
C THR A 356 5.49 -37.09 4.83
N THR A 357 5.53 -37.45 6.11
CA THR A 357 4.36 -37.89 6.90
C THR A 357 3.79 -36.78 7.77
N SER A 358 4.47 -35.65 7.88
CA SER A 358 4.04 -34.49 8.66
C SER A 358 3.19 -33.56 7.79
N ASP A 359 1.94 -33.35 8.16
CA ASP A 359 1.03 -32.42 7.43
C ASP A 359 1.60 -30.99 7.40
N TYR A 360 2.22 -30.54 8.50
CA TYR A 360 2.85 -29.23 8.58
C TYR A 360 4.07 -29.11 7.64
N ASP A 361 4.93 -30.13 7.58
CA ASP A 361 6.07 -30.11 6.65
C ASP A 361 5.61 -30.22 5.21
N LYS A 362 4.57 -30.97 4.94
CA LYS A 362 3.94 -31.07 3.64
C LYS A 362 3.41 -29.71 3.16
N GLU A 363 2.70 -28.98 4.03
CA GLU A 363 2.23 -27.63 3.74
C GLU A 363 3.39 -26.68 3.40
N LYS A 364 4.46 -26.69 4.20
CA LYS A 364 5.63 -25.84 3.99
C LYS A 364 6.44 -26.21 2.74
N LEU A 365 6.49 -27.48 2.37
CA LEU A 365 7.09 -27.93 1.12
C LEU A 365 6.24 -27.51 -0.09
N GLN A 366 4.89 -27.56 0.02
CA GLN A 366 3.98 -27.08 -1.00
C GLN A 366 4.10 -25.56 -1.22
N GLU A 367 4.19 -24.78 -0.15
CA GLU A 367 4.46 -23.34 -0.20
C GLU A 367 5.78 -23.04 -0.94
N ARG A 368 6.85 -23.75 -0.60
CA ARG A 368 8.16 -23.63 -1.25
C ARG A 368 8.12 -23.99 -2.72
N LEU A 369 7.42 -25.08 -3.05
CA LEU A 369 7.19 -25.52 -4.43
C LEU A 369 6.46 -24.43 -5.23
N ALA A 370 5.40 -23.87 -4.69
CA ALA A 370 4.64 -22.81 -5.34
C ALA A 370 5.49 -21.56 -5.62
N LYS A 371 6.31 -21.14 -4.64
CA LYS A 371 7.22 -19.99 -4.79
C LYS A 371 8.30 -20.20 -5.86
N LEU A 372 8.82 -21.42 -6.01
CA LEU A 372 9.89 -21.73 -6.98
C LEU A 372 9.35 -22.04 -8.37
N SER A 373 8.21 -22.73 -8.48
CA SER A 373 7.65 -23.20 -9.76
C SER A 373 6.71 -22.21 -10.43
N GLY A 374 6.13 -21.28 -9.68
CA GLY A 374 5.14 -20.34 -10.19
C GLY A 374 5.72 -19.23 -11.07
N GLY A 375 7.00 -18.92 -10.91
CA GLY A 375 7.61 -17.76 -11.53
C GLY A 375 7.03 -16.43 -11.05
N VAL A 376 7.32 -15.36 -11.76
CA VAL A 376 6.77 -14.01 -11.53
C VAL A 376 6.14 -13.53 -12.83
N ALA A 377 4.86 -13.16 -12.79
CA ALA A 377 4.25 -12.45 -13.90
C ALA A 377 4.65 -10.98 -13.83
N VAL A 378 5.21 -10.44 -14.89
CA VAL A 378 5.61 -9.04 -14.99
C VAL A 378 4.67 -8.33 -15.94
N LEU A 379 3.96 -7.33 -15.43
CA LEU A 379 3.14 -6.42 -16.20
C LEU A 379 4.02 -5.24 -16.62
N TYR A 380 4.43 -5.22 -17.88
CA TYR A 380 5.17 -4.11 -18.47
C TYR A 380 4.21 -3.03 -18.93
N VAL A 381 4.20 -1.89 -18.25
CA VAL A 381 3.31 -0.76 -18.56
C VAL A 381 3.98 0.14 -19.58
N GLY A 382 3.31 0.36 -20.72
CA GLY A 382 3.78 1.25 -21.78
C GLY A 382 2.94 2.52 -21.89
N ALA A 383 3.59 3.66 -22.15
CA ALA A 383 2.96 4.95 -22.41
C ALA A 383 3.83 5.84 -23.30
N ALA A 384 3.24 6.92 -23.84
CA ALA A 384 3.95 7.84 -24.73
C ALA A 384 4.79 8.89 -23.98
N THR A 385 4.43 9.19 -22.72
CA THR A 385 5.12 10.17 -21.88
C THR A 385 5.38 9.62 -20.49
N GLU A 386 6.39 10.14 -19.80
CA GLU A 386 6.73 9.74 -18.43
C GLU A 386 5.58 10.00 -17.43
N VAL A 387 4.87 11.12 -17.58
CA VAL A 387 3.70 11.45 -16.73
C VAL A 387 2.58 10.44 -16.92
N GLU A 388 2.26 10.09 -18.16
CA GLU A 388 1.27 9.05 -18.49
C GLU A 388 1.71 7.68 -18.00
N MET A 389 2.99 7.35 -18.15
CA MET A 389 3.59 6.10 -17.68
C MET A 389 3.38 5.92 -16.18
N LYS A 390 3.70 6.97 -15.40
CA LYS A 390 3.55 6.93 -13.94
C LYS A 390 2.09 6.79 -13.53
N GLU A 391 1.17 7.58 -14.12
CA GLU A 391 -0.28 7.47 -13.84
C GLU A 391 -0.81 6.07 -14.16
N LYS A 392 -0.42 5.53 -15.31
CA LYS A 392 -0.87 4.21 -15.74
C LYS A 392 -0.29 3.09 -14.87
N LYS A 393 0.96 3.22 -14.43
CA LYS A 393 1.61 2.27 -13.51
C LYS A 393 0.91 2.25 -12.16
N ASP A 394 0.62 3.42 -11.58
CA ASP A 394 -0.08 3.53 -10.30
C ASP A 394 -1.48 2.90 -10.40
N ARG A 395 -2.20 3.14 -11.49
CA ARG A 395 -3.52 2.56 -11.76
C ARG A 395 -3.50 1.04 -11.94
N VAL A 396 -2.45 0.50 -12.55
CA VAL A 396 -2.23 -0.96 -12.67
C VAL A 396 -1.90 -1.57 -11.31
N ASP A 397 -1.08 -0.90 -10.50
CA ASP A 397 -0.76 -1.33 -9.14
C ASP A 397 -2.02 -1.40 -8.26
N ASP A 398 -2.86 -0.36 -8.27
CA ASP A 398 -4.14 -0.33 -7.54
C ASP A 398 -5.05 -1.48 -7.96
N ALA A 399 -5.18 -1.70 -9.28
CA ALA A 399 -6.00 -2.78 -9.82
C ALA A 399 -5.47 -4.17 -9.45
N LEU A 400 -4.15 -4.34 -9.36
CA LEU A 400 -3.53 -5.59 -8.93
C LEU A 400 -3.82 -5.85 -7.44
N HIS A 401 -3.68 -4.84 -6.59
CA HIS A 401 -3.97 -4.93 -5.16
C HIS A 401 -5.44 -5.24 -4.89
N ALA A 402 -6.36 -4.54 -5.55
CA ALA A 402 -7.79 -4.80 -5.46
C ALA A 402 -8.15 -6.23 -5.91
N THR A 403 -7.49 -6.72 -6.97
CA THR A 403 -7.72 -8.08 -7.46
C THR A 403 -7.23 -9.13 -6.46
N ARG A 404 -6.07 -8.93 -5.81
CA ARG A 404 -5.60 -9.79 -4.73
C ARG A 404 -6.57 -9.80 -3.56
N ALA A 405 -7.03 -8.63 -3.13
CA ALA A 405 -8.02 -8.50 -2.06
C ALA A 405 -9.33 -9.26 -2.38
N ALA A 406 -9.77 -9.24 -3.64
CA ALA A 406 -10.93 -10.00 -4.09
C ALA A 406 -10.71 -11.53 -4.08
N VAL A 407 -9.52 -11.98 -4.43
CA VAL A 407 -9.15 -13.41 -4.36
C VAL A 407 -9.05 -13.90 -2.92
N GLU A 408 -8.63 -13.04 -1.99
CA GLU A 408 -8.48 -13.35 -0.57
C GLU A 408 -9.82 -13.44 0.16
N GLU A 409 -10.66 -12.40 0.08
CA GLU A 409 -11.90 -12.27 0.88
C GLU A 409 -13.19 -12.26 0.04
N GLY A 410 -13.10 -12.43 -1.28
CA GLY A 410 -14.27 -12.38 -2.15
C GLY A 410 -14.68 -10.95 -2.53
N ILE A 411 -15.87 -10.84 -3.10
CA ILE A 411 -16.44 -9.60 -3.65
C ILE A 411 -17.84 -9.33 -3.11
N VAL A 412 -18.19 -8.05 -3.09
CA VAL A 412 -19.52 -7.53 -2.75
C VAL A 412 -20.03 -6.63 -3.88
N PRO A 413 -21.35 -6.30 -3.92
CA PRO A 413 -21.86 -5.26 -4.83
C PRO A 413 -21.13 -3.94 -4.61
N GLY A 414 -20.59 -3.37 -5.71
CA GLY A 414 -19.78 -2.17 -5.67
C GLY A 414 -20.56 -0.87 -5.53
N GLY A 415 -19.85 0.26 -5.70
CA GLY A 415 -20.46 1.58 -5.70
C GLY A 415 -21.08 2.01 -4.37
N GLY A 416 -20.65 1.41 -3.26
CA GLY A 416 -21.17 1.69 -1.92
C GLY A 416 -22.48 0.96 -1.58
N VAL A 417 -23.01 0.10 -2.48
CA VAL A 417 -24.28 -0.62 -2.26
C VAL A 417 -24.17 -1.62 -1.12
N ALA A 418 -23.04 -2.32 -0.98
CA ALA A 418 -22.82 -3.27 0.12
C ALA A 418 -22.99 -2.59 1.50
N TYR A 419 -22.50 -1.37 1.66
CA TYR A 419 -22.73 -0.58 2.90
C TYR A 419 -24.20 -0.24 3.10
N ILE A 420 -24.94 0.13 2.04
CA ILE A 420 -26.38 0.42 2.14
C ILE A 420 -27.16 -0.82 2.60
N ARG A 421 -26.79 -2.01 2.14
CA ARG A 421 -27.41 -3.28 2.58
C ARG A 421 -27.12 -3.59 4.05
N ALA A 422 -25.94 -3.22 4.56
CA ALA A 422 -25.59 -3.40 5.97
C ALA A 422 -26.43 -2.54 6.93
N ILE A 423 -27.06 -1.45 6.47
CA ILE A 423 -27.94 -0.60 7.28
C ILE A 423 -29.07 -1.40 7.95
N ALA A 424 -29.61 -2.41 7.28
CA ALA A 424 -30.68 -3.24 7.82
C ALA A 424 -30.27 -3.97 9.11
N GLY A 425 -29.01 -4.40 9.22
CA GLY A 425 -28.43 -4.99 10.43
C GLY A 425 -28.35 -3.98 11.57
N LEU A 426 -27.94 -2.75 11.28
CA LEU A 426 -27.80 -1.68 12.27
C LEU A 426 -29.15 -1.23 12.87
N ASN A 427 -30.27 -1.41 12.17
CA ASN A 427 -31.59 -1.06 12.67
C ASN A 427 -32.01 -1.90 13.90
N LYS A 428 -31.42 -3.07 14.08
CA LYS A 428 -31.70 -3.99 15.20
C LYS A 428 -30.71 -3.80 16.37
N LEU A 429 -29.63 -3.07 16.13
CA LEU A 429 -28.57 -2.86 17.11
C LEU A 429 -28.95 -1.75 18.09
N LYS A 430 -28.69 -1.98 19.37
CA LYS A 430 -28.97 -0.99 20.45
C LYS A 430 -27.69 -0.77 21.25
N GLY A 431 -27.47 0.48 21.66
CA GLY A 431 -26.45 0.84 22.63
C GLY A 431 -26.88 0.48 24.06
N LEU A 432 -25.93 0.50 24.99
CA LEU A 432 -26.21 0.36 26.43
C LEU A 432 -26.84 1.62 27.01
N ASN A 433 -26.63 2.77 26.35
CA ASN A 433 -27.19 4.06 26.68
C ASN A 433 -27.54 4.86 25.42
N GLU A 434 -28.06 6.09 25.58
CA GLU A 434 -28.46 6.96 24.47
C GLU A 434 -27.27 7.40 23.61
N ASP A 435 -26.09 7.66 24.22
CA ASP A 435 -24.91 8.10 23.52
C ASP A 435 -24.30 6.96 22.68
N GLU A 436 -24.26 5.73 23.19
CA GLU A 436 -23.87 4.56 22.36
C GLU A 436 -24.87 4.37 21.20
N THR A 437 -26.16 4.54 21.44
CA THR A 437 -27.15 4.43 20.36
C THR A 437 -26.96 5.51 19.30
N THR A 438 -26.58 6.71 19.73
CA THR A 438 -26.21 7.82 18.85
C THR A 438 -24.94 7.49 18.04
N GLY A 439 -23.93 6.84 18.67
CA GLY A 439 -22.75 6.33 17.97
C GLY A 439 -23.09 5.35 16.85
N ILE A 440 -24.04 4.45 17.08
CA ILE A 440 -24.56 3.55 16.04
C ILE A 440 -25.24 4.34 14.90
N ALA A 441 -26.02 5.36 15.24
CA ALA A 441 -26.69 6.21 14.25
C ALA A 441 -25.70 7.01 13.39
N ILE A 442 -24.57 7.45 13.96
CA ILE A 442 -23.48 8.13 13.25
C ILE A 442 -22.92 7.21 12.14
N VAL A 443 -22.57 5.96 12.46
CA VAL A 443 -22.08 5.00 11.46
C VAL A 443 -23.13 4.72 10.40
N LYS A 444 -24.39 4.49 10.82
CA LYS A 444 -25.50 4.29 9.88
C LYS A 444 -25.65 5.42 8.88
N ARG A 445 -25.42 6.66 9.28
CA ARG A 445 -25.44 7.82 8.39
C ARG A 445 -24.18 7.87 7.53
N ALA A 446 -23.01 7.59 8.11
CA ALA A 446 -21.73 7.72 7.45
C ALA A 446 -21.55 6.70 6.30
N ILE A 447 -22.04 5.48 6.43
CA ILE A 447 -21.90 4.44 5.41
C ILE A 447 -22.75 4.70 4.15
N GLU A 448 -23.62 5.71 4.15
CA GLU A 448 -24.28 6.20 2.93
C GLU A 448 -23.36 7.10 2.07
N GLU A 449 -22.35 7.70 2.69
CA GLU A 449 -21.58 8.78 2.08
C GLU A 449 -20.75 8.34 0.86
N PRO A 450 -20.15 7.12 0.80
CA PRO A 450 -19.47 6.67 -0.41
C PRO A 450 -20.37 6.67 -1.63
N LEU A 451 -21.59 6.14 -1.55
CA LEU A 451 -22.56 6.19 -2.65
C LEU A 451 -22.96 7.64 -2.98
N ARG A 452 -23.23 8.48 -1.97
CA ARG A 452 -23.57 9.89 -2.16
C ARG A 452 -22.47 10.62 -2.91
N GLN A 453 -21.21 10.40 -2.54
CA GLN A 453 -20.08 11.07 -3.18
C GLN A 453 -19.87 10.60 -4.63
N ILE A 454 -19.98 9.30 -4.90
CA ILE A 454 -19.92 8.76 -6.27
C ILE A 454 -20.97 9.42 -7.15
N VAL A 455 -22.19 9.56 -6.65
CA VAL A 455 -23.32 10.17 -7.37
C VAL A 455 -23.13 11.68 -7.54
N ALA A 456 -22.65 12.36 -6.50
CA ALA A 456 -22.33 13.79 -6.56
C ALA A 456 -21.25 14.11 -7.61
N ASN A 457 -20.23 13.24 -7.74
CA ASN A 457 -19.22 13.36 -8.78
C ASN A 457 -19.79 13.15 -10.20
N CYS A 458 -20.98 12.53 -10.32
CA CYS A 458 -21.72 12.45 -11.58
C CYS A 458 -22.58 13.70 -11.85
N GLY A 459 -22.67 14.63 -10.90
CA GLY A 459 -23.55 15.80 -11.00
C GLY A 459 -25.03 15.50 -10.67
N ILE A 460 -25.30 14.38 -9.97
CA ILE A 460 -26.65 13.92 -9.61
C ILE A 460 -26.86 14.08 -8.11
N GLU A 461 -28.11 14.32 -7.69
CA GLU A 461 -28.46 14.45 -6.26
C GLU A 461 -28.39 13.09 -5.53
N GLY A 462 -27.44 12.96 -4.61
CA GLY A 462 -27.14 11.71 -3.91
C GLY A 462 -28.26 11.21 -3.02
N SER A 463 -29.06 12.10 -2.43
CA SER A 463 -30.15 11.73 -1.52
C SER A 463 -31.22 10.89 -2.20
N ILE A 464 -31.58 11.26 -3.43
CA ILE A 464 -32.59 10.55 -4.23
C ILE A 464 -32.09 9.17 -4.60
N VAL A 465 -30.82 9.06 -5.01
CA VAL A 465 -30.22 7.79 -5.42
C VAL A 465 -30.09 6.84 -4.22
N VAL A 466 -29.60 7.34 -3.09
CA VAL A 466 -29.49 6.52 -1.85
C VAL A 466 -30.87 6.00 -1.43
N GLN A 467 -31.91 6.84 -1.44
CA GLN A 467 -33.26 6.39 -1.07
C GLN A 467 -33.74 5.29 -2.01
N LYS A 468 -33.57 5.45 -3.31
CA LYS A 468 -33.98 4.46 -4.32
C LYS A 468 -33.19 3.15 -4.22
N VAL A 469 -31.90 3.22 -3.87
CA VAL A 469 -31.08 2.04 -3.61
C VAL A 469 -31.52 1.34 -2.32
N LYS A 470 -31.89 2.06 -1.26
CA LYS A 470 -32.44 1.49 -0.02
C LYS A 470 -33.75 0.72 -0.24
N GLU A 471 -34.60 1.19 -1.15
CA GLU A 471 -35.87 0.53 -1.51
C GLU A 471 -35.65 -0.76 -2.32
N GLY A 472 -34.48 -0.90 -2.96
CA GLY A 472 -34.10 -2.10 -3.70
C GLY A 472 -33.54 -3.20 -2.81
N GLU A 473 -33.47 -4.41 -3.35
CA GLU A 473 -32.99 -5.62 -2.66
C GLU A 473 -31.70 -6.16 -3.26
N ASN A 474 -30.98 -6.95 -2.47
CA ASN A 474 -29.77 -7.67 -2.90
C ASN A 474 -28.76 -6.73 -3.61
N ASP A 475 -28.37 -7.09 -4.84
CA ASP A 475 -27.33 -6.40 -5.63
C ASP A 475 -27.87 -5.24 -6.46
N TYR A 476 -29.15 -4.86 -6.29
CA TYR A 476 -29.74 -3.73 -6.99
C TYR A 476 -29.11 -2.41 -6.54
N GLY A 477 -28.58 -1.63 -7.48
CA GLY A 477 -27.90 -0.40 -7.18
C GLY A 477 -27.84 0.55 -8.36
N PHE A 478 -27.16 1.66 -8.18
CA PHE A 478 -26.96 2.68 -9.21
C PHE A 478 -25.58 2.53 -9.85
N ASN A 479 -25.54 2.19 -11.13
CA ASN A 479 -24.33 2.18 -11.92
C ASN A 479 -24.02 3.61 -12.39
N ALA A 480 -23.08 4.26 -11.72
CA ALA A 480 -22.71 5.65 -11.97
C ALA A 480 -22.06 5.89 -13.35
N ARG A 481 -21.49 4.84 -13.99
CA ARG A 481 -20.93 4.93 -15.34
C ARG A 481 -22.01 5.05 -16.39
N SER A 482 -23.03 4.18 -16.31
CA SER A 482 -24.15 4.12 -17.25
C SER A 482 -25.36 4.98 -16.84
N GLU A 483 -25.37 5.51 -15.61
CA GLU A 483 -26.48 6.24 -14.96
C GLU A 483 -27.77 5.42 -14.89
N LYS A 484 -27.66 4.08 -14.73
CA LYS A 484 -28.79 3.17 -14.67
C LYS A 484 -28.88 2.47 -13.33
N TYR A 485 -30.11 2.14 -12.94
CA TYR A 485 -30.36 1.23 -11.83
C TYR A 485 -30.45 -0.20 -12.36
N GLU A 486 -29.60 -1.06 -11.82
CA GLU A 486 -29.48 -2.44 -12.28
C GLU A 486 -28.87 -3.36 -11.21
N ASN A 487 -28.80 -4.66 -11.49
CA ASN A 487 -28.05 -5.59 -10.64
C ASN A 487 -26.56 -5.37 -10.86
N LEU A 488 -25.85 -4.84 -9.85
CA LEU A 488 -24.46 -4.41 -9.97
C LEU A 488 -23.49 -5.58 -10.13
N LEU A 489 -23.73 -6.73 -9.47
CA LEU A 489 -22.90 -7.92 -9.65
C LEU A 489 -22.95 -8.42 -11.10
N ARG A 490 -24.13 -8.44 -11.71
CA ARG A 490 -24.32 -8.83 -13.13
C ARG A 490 -23.72 -7.80 -14.08
N ALA A 491 -23.82 -6.53 -13.73
CA ALA A 491 -23.22 -5.42 -14.51
C ALA A 491 -21.71 -5.35 -14.38
N GLY A 492 -21.12 -6.12 -13.45
CA GLY A 492 -19.68 -6.13 -13.18
C GLY A 492 -19.21 -4.96 -12.30
N VAL A 493 -20.12 -4.23 -11.66
CA VAL A 493 -19.81 -3.18 -10.68
C VAL A 493 -19.66 -3.84 -9.31
N ILE A 494 -18.43 -4.18 -8.96
CA ILE A 494 -18.08 -5.02 -7.81
C ILE A 494 -16.88 -4.44 -7.08
N ASP A 495 -16.88 -4.55 -5.75
CA ASP A 495 -15.80 -4.12 -4.89
C ASP A 495 -15.24 -5.34 -4.11
N PRO A 496 -13.93 -5.41 -3.84
CA PRO A 496 -13.37 -6.43 -2.96
C PRO A 496 -13.89 -6.26 -1.52
N THR A 497 -14.30 -7.34 -0.89
CA THR A 497 -14.80 -7.32 0.50
C THR A 497 -13.75 -6.79 1.46
N LYS A 498 -12.49 -7.20 1.30
CA LYS A 498 -11.36 -6.72 2.11
C LYS A 498 -11.20 -5.21 2.02
N VAL A 499 -11.29 -4.63 0.82
CA VAL A 499 -11.15 -3.18 0.60
C VAL A 499 -12.26 -2.41 1.32
N THR A 500 -13.52 -2.84 1.15
CA THR A 500 -14.66 -2.19 1.80
C THR A 500 -14.58 -2.29 3.32
N ARG A 501 -14.23 -3.46 3.85
CA ARG A 501 -14.08 -3.69 5.30
C ARG A 501 -12.99 -2.82 5.90
N ILE A 502 -11.77 -2.87 5.37
CA ILE A 502 -10.61 -2.12 5.88
C ILE A 502 -10.83 -0.61 5.80
N ALA A 503 -11.46 -0.13 4.72
CA ALA A 503 -11.79 1.29 4.60
C ALA A 503 -12.68 1.79 5.76
N LEU A 504 -13.68 1.01 6.16
CA LEU A 504 -14.56 1.36 7.29
C LEU A 504 -13.84 1.25 8.64
N GLU A 505 -13.10 0.17 8.87
CA GLU A 505 -12.37 -0.08 10.12
C GLU A 505 -11.35 1.04 10.39
N ASN A 506 -10.52 1.40 9.40
CA ASN A 506 -9.53 2.47 9.52
C ASN A 506 -10.19 3.84 9.71
N ALA A 507 -11.26 4.12 8.96
CA ALA A 507 -12.03 5.35 9.11
C ALA A 507 -12.59 5.50 10.52
N ALA A 508 -13.21 4.46 11.06
CA ALA A 508 -13.79 4.48 12.39
C ALA A 508 -12.73 4.59 13.50
N SER A 509 -11.62 3.87 13.37
CA SER A 509 -10.52 3.91 14.34
C SER A 509 -9.99 5.32 14.54
N ILE A 510 -9.61 5.99 13.47
CA ILE A 510 -9.08 7.36 13.51
C ILE A 510 -10.18 8.37 13.94
N SER A 511 -11.40 8.20 13.42
CA SER A 511 -12.52 9.05 13.79
C SER A 511 -12.81 8.98 15.29
N GLY A 512 -12.77 7.78 15.87
CA GLY A 512 -12.93 7.58 17.32
C GLY A 512 -11.89 8.33 18.14
N MET A 513 -10.62 8.37 17.69
CA MET A 513 -9.56 9.15 18.33
C MET A 513 -9.82 10.66 18.23
N VAL A 514 -10.23 11.16 17.06
CA VAL A 514 -10.56 12.58 16.87
C VAL A 514 -11.72 13.00 17.77
N LEU A 515 -12.79 12.18 17.85
CA LEU A 515 -13.97 12.48 18.66
C LEU A 515 -13.69 12.50 20.16
N THR A 516 -12.77 11.66 20.65
CA THR A 516 -12.38 11.58 22.06
C THR A 516 -11.25 12.54 22.43
N THR A 517 -10.72 13.32 21.48
CA THR A 517 -9.69 14.31 21.74
C THR A 517 -10.27 15.52 22.45
N GLU A 518 -9.66 15.92 23.58
CA GLU A 518 -10.04 17.08 24.38
C GLU A 518 -9.03 18.22 24.27
N CYS A 519 -7.74 17.87 24.13
CA CYS A 519 -6.65 18.85 24.10
C CYS A 519 -5.74 18.58 22.92
N VAL A 520 -5.33 19.65 22.24
CA VAL A 520 -4.31 19.62 21.17
C VAL A 520 -3.13 20.48 21.59
N ILE A 521 -1.92 19.93 21.45
CA ILE A 521 -0.67 20.59 21.84
C ILE A 521 0.19 20.78 20.59
N ALA A 522 0.42 22.04 20.20
CA ALA A 522 1.21 22.41 19.05
C ALA A 522 2.44 23.25 19.46
N ASP A 523 3.45 23.29 18.60
CA ASP A 523 4.55 24.22 18.75
C ASP A 523 4.05 25.65 18.52
N LYS A 524 4.53 26.60 19.35
CA LYS A 524 4.25 28.02 19.14
C LYS A 524 4.99 28.50 17.90
N PRO A 525 4.32 29.10 16.90
CA PRO A 525 5.01 29.66 15.74
C PRO A 525 6.12 30.59 16.17
N LYS A 526 7.29 30.45 15.57
CA LYS A 526 8.36 31.46 15.76
C LYS A 526 7.86 32.76 15.15
N LYS A 527 7.84 33.85 15.92
CA LYS A 527 7.69 35.17 15.33
C LYS A 527 8.93 35.38 14.45
N GLU A 528 8.72 35.54 13.16
CA GLU A 528 9.78 36.09 12.31
C GLU A 528 10.12 37.44 12.86
N GLU A 529 11.32 37.58 13.41
CA GLU A 529 11.89 38.90 13.71
C GLU A 529 12.08 39.59 12.35
N PRO A 530 11.55 40.80 12.17
CA PRO A 530 11.77 41.52 10.93
C PRO A 530 13.28 41.67 10.74
N HIS A 531 13.80 41.14 9.64
CA HIS A 531 15.17 41.39 9.22
C HIS A 531 15.33 42.89 9.06
N VAL A 532 15.88 43.58 10.09
CA VAL A 532 16.32 44.95 9.99
C VAL A 532 17.54 44.94 9.04
N HIS A 533 17.28 45.27 7.79
CA HIS A 533 18.35 45.66 6.90
C HIS A 533 19.02 46.86 7.53
N GLY A 534 20.13 46.65 8.21
CA GLY A 534 21.02 47.70 8.66
C GLY A 534 21.50 48.45 7.43
N GLY A 535 20.89 49.59 7.18
CA GLY A 535 21.35 50.53 6.19
C GLY A 535 22.75 51.00 6.60
N GLY A 536 23.76 50.49 5.90
CA GLY A 536 25.13 50.99 5.99
C GLY A 536 25.12 52.44 5.51
N ALA A 537 25.39 53.36 6.42
CA ALA A 537 25.66 54.77 6.09
C ALA A 537 26.89 54.86 5.17
N PRO A 538 26.87 55.70 4.13
CA PRO A 538 28.05 55.93 3.31
C PRO A 538 29.06 56.76 4.10
N GLY A 539 30.19 56.15 4.45
CA GLY A 539 31.35 56.86 4.99
C GLY A 539 31.92 57.80 3.92
N MET A 540 31.78 59.08 4.18
CA MET A 540 32.38 60.13 3.42
C MET A 540 33.88 60.16 3.65
N GLY A 541 34.59 60.29 2.55
CA GLY A 541 36.01 60.29 2.33
C GLY A 541 36.91 61.21 3.16
N GLY A 542 38.13 61.08 2.95
CA GLY A 542 39.22 61.95 3.29
C GLY A 542 40.30 61.77 2.26
N MET A 543 40.40 62.69 1.34
CA MET A 543 41.67 62.96 0.65
C MET A 543 42.73 63.31 1.69
N ASP A 544 43.95 62.84 1.49
CA ASP A 544 45.12 63.67 1.31
C ASP A 544 46.41 62.83 1.23
N TYR A 545 47.25 63.24 0.24
CA TYR A 545 48.64 62.98 -0.13
C TYR A 545 49.04 61.63 -0.70
#